data_ad86b0bcb04ef9e52a056d19a6b01763
#
_entry.id   ad86b0bcb04ef9e52a056d19a6b01763
#
_cell.length_a   1.000
_cell.length_b   1.000
_cell.length_c   1.000
_cell.angle_alpha   90.00
_cell.angle_beta   90.00
_cell.angle_gamma   90.00
#
_symmetry.space_group_name_H-M   'P 1'
#
loop_
_entity.id
_entity.type
_entity.pdbx_description
1 polymer ?
#
loop_
_entity_poly.entity_id
_entity_poly.type
_entity_poly.pdbx_seq_one_letter_code
_entity_poly.pdbx_strand_id
1 'polypeptide(L)'
;MRNNIFKTLLTLLAIGISSTAFAYSNSDLNAVLNGASCPGGDLSGADLSGMDLSGRDFTNTDFTEARLDSTKLDKAKLQDACFQSALLPNASLRGANLAYANFRYANASGSDFTNASLQGAYLNRCQLRGAHLLNANLQQIKA
;
A
#
# COMPACT_ATOMS: atom_id res chain seq x y z
N MET A 1 -4.23 -19.23 -12.04
CA MET A 1 -4.07 -18.12 -11.10
C MET A 1 -4.51 -18.39 -9.64
N ARG A 2 -5.11 -19.53 -9.33
CA ARG A 2 -5.56 -19.88 -7.95
C ARG A 2 -4.45 -20.41 -7.01
N ASN A 3 -3.27 -20.76 -7.53
CA ASN A 3 -2.26 -21.51 -6.76
C ASN A 3 -1.29 -20.68 -5.91
N ASN A 4 -1.19 -19.34 -6.12
CA ASN A 4 -0.25 -18.53 -5.34
C ASN A 4 -0.83 -18.07 -4.00
N ILE A 5 -2.14 -17.88 -3.92
CA ILE A 5 -2.83 -17.42 -2.70
C ILE A 5 -2.77 -18.50 -1.62
N PHE A 6 -2.96 -19.78 -2.01
CA PHE A 6 -2.84 -20.92 -1.09
C PHE A 6 -1.41 -21.14 -0.59
N LYS A 7 -0.38 -20.84 -1.40
CA LYS A 7 1.01 -20.98 -0.97
C LYS A 7 1.39 -19.95 0.09
N THR A 8 0.90 -18.72 -0.03
CA THR A 8 1.18 -17.66 0.97
C THR A 8 0.49 -17.94 2.30
N LEU A 9 -0.74 -18.46 2.27
CA LEU A 9 -1.47 -18.86 3.49
C LEU A 9 -0.82 -20.07 4.17
N LEU A 10 -0.31 -21.05 3.39
CA LEU A 10 0.31 -22.26 3.93
C LEU A 10 1.70 -22.01 4.52
N THR A 11 2.47 -21.04 3.96
CA THR A 11 3.77 -20.66 4.52
C THR A 11 3.65 -19.91 5.84
N LEU A 12 2.60 -19.13 6.03
CA LEU A 12 2.31 -18.46 7.31
C LEU A 12 1.96 -19.47 8.43
N LEU A 13 1.26 -20.56 8.11
CA LEU A 13 0.97 -21.62 9.08
C LEU A 13 2.20 -22.49 9.43
N ALA A 14 3.18 -22.60 8.52
CA ALA A 14 4.34 -23.48 8.71
C ALA A 14 5.47 -22.86 9.55
N ILE A 15 5.47 -21.53 9.79
CA ILE A 15 6.56 -20.84 10.49
C ILE A 15 6.28 -20.69 11.99
N GLY A 16 5.14 -21.16 12.51
CA GLY A 16 4.84 -21.15 13.96
C GLY A 16 4.79 -19.75 14.57
N ILE A 17 4.58 -18.70 13.76
CA ILE A 17 4.42 -17.33 14.25
C ILE A 17 3.04 -17.25 14.89
N SER A 18 3.02 -17.04 16.21
CA SER A 18 1.77 -16.90 16.95
C SER A 18 0.90 -15.81 16.35
N SER A 19 -0.39 -16.05 16.25
CA SER A 19 -1.42 -15.18 15.65
C SER A 19 -1.54 -13.78 16.27
N THR A 20 -0.67 -13.42 17.18
CA THR A 20 -0.66 -12.13 17.90
C THR A 20 0.25 -11.07 17.25
N ALA A 21 0.95 -11.40 16.16
CA ALA A 21 1.94 -10.49 15.55
C ALA A 21 1.42 -9.65 14.37
N PHE A 22 0.20 -9.91 13.86
CA PHE A 22 -0.36 -9.16 12.74
C PHE A 22 -1.54 -8.31 13.21
N ALA A 23 -1.43 -7.00 12.98
CA ALA A 23 -2.43 -6.03 13.43
C ALA A 23 -3.66 -5.96 12.50
N TYR A 24 -3.55 -6.46 11.25
CA TYR A 24 -4.62 -6.34 10.24
C TYR A 24 -5.89 -7.11 10.59
N SER A 25 -7.01 -6.61 10.08
CA SER A 25 -8.28 -7.32 10.10
C SER A 25 -8.27 -8.52 9.13
N ASN A 26 -8.45 -9.74 9.63
CA ASN A 26 -8.55 -10.93 8.78
C ASN A 26 -9.69 -10.84 7.76
N SER A 27 -10.80 -10.19 8.10
CA SER A 27 -11.91 -9.99 7.18
C SER A 27 -11.54 -9.06 6.03
N ASP A 28 -10.82 -7.97 6.33
CA ASP A 28 -10.42 -6.96 5.35
C ASP A 28 -9.37 -7.51 4.40
N LEU A 29 -8.37 -8.21 4.93
CA LEU A 29 -7.38 -8.89 4.10
C LEU A 29 -8.04 -9.92 3.18
N ASN A 30 -8.94 -10.76 3.69
CA ASN A 30 -9.68 -11.72 2.88
C ASN A 30 -10.52 -11.05 1.79
N ALA A 31 -11.17 -9.93 2.09
CA ALA A 31 -11.92 -9.16 1.09
C ALA A 31 -10.99 -8.71 -0.05
N VAL A 32 -9.83 -8.14 0.28
CA VAL A 32 -8.83 -7.69 -0.71
C VAL A 32 -8.27 -8.86 -1.53
N LEU A 33 -7.95 -9.99 -0.90
CA LEU A 33 -7.46 -11.20 -1.59
C LEU A 33 -8.51 -11.77 -2.56
N ASN A 34 -9.80 -11.60 -2.27
CA ASN A 34 -10.91 -12.00 -3.15
C ASN A 34 -11.30 -10.92 -4.19
N GLY A 35 -10.52 -9.86 -4.30
CA GLY A 35 -10.70 -8.85 -5.35
C GLY A 35 -11.55 -7.64 -4.94
N ALA A 36 -12.01 -7.55 -3.70
CA ALA A 36 -12.81 -6.42 -3.24
C ALA A 36 -11.96 -5.16 -2.97
N SER A 37 -12.61 -4.00 -2.97
CA SER A 37 -12.12 -2.77 -2.35
C SER A 37 -12.25 -2.84 -0.83
N CYS A 38 -11.47 -2.01 -0.12
CA CYS A 38 -11.47 -2.04 1.35
C CYS A 38 -11.37 -0.60 1.92
N PRO A 39 -12.32 0.30 1.60
CA PRO A 39 -12.27 1.66 2.14
C PRO A 39 -12.46 1.63 3.67
N GLY A 40 -11.57 2.35 4.37
CA GLY A 40 -11.53 2.37 5.84
C GLY A 40 -11.09 1.07 6.50
N GLY A 41 -10.59 0.10 5.73
CA GLY A 41 -10.15 -1.19 6.24
C GLY A 41 -8.82 -1.15 6.98
N ASP A 42 -8.55 -2.18 7.77
CA ASP A 42 -7.27 -2.38 8.46
C ASP A 42 -6.46 -3.48 7.75
N LEU A 43 -5.40 -3.04 7.05
CA LEU A 43 -4.42 -3.87 6.35
C LEU A 43 -3.01 -3.66 6.94
N SER A 44 -2.93 -3.15 8.18
CA SER A 44 -1.67 -2.85 8.84
C SER A 44 -0.82 -4.11 9.03
N GLY A 45 0.44 -4.07 8.56
CA GLY A 45 1.35 -5.21 8.58
C GLY A 45 1.02 -6.33 7.57
N ALA A 46 -0.03 -6.19 6.76
CA ALA A 46 -0.38 -7.21 5.76
C ALA A 46 0.70 -7.34 4.67
N ASP A 47 0.92 -8.56 4.18
CA ASP A 47 1.76 -8.81 3.01
C ASP A 47 0.91 -8.85 1.73
N LEU A 48 1.00 -7.78 0.95
CA LEU A 48 0.31 -7.58 -0.32
C LEU A 48 1.29 -7.50 -1.49
N SER A 49 2.53 -7.95 -1.27
CA SER A 49 3.63 -7.84 -2.24
C SER A 49 3.27 -8.48 -3.59
N GLY A 50 3.55 -7.76 -4.67
CA GLY A 50 3.33 -8.21 -6.05
C GLY A 50 1.87 -8.33 -6.47
N MET A 51 0.91 -7.94 -5.63
CA MET A 51 -0.51 -8.00 -5.98
C MET A 51 -0.91 -6.91 -6.98
N ASP A 52 -1.94 -7.17 -7.78
CA ASP A 52 -2.60 -6.17 -8.60
C ASP A 52 -3.86 -5.65 -7.89
N LEU A 53 -3.74 -4.46 -7.35
CA LEU A 53 -4.77 -3.73 -6.61
C LEU A 53 -5.24 -2.49 -7.39
N SER A 54 -4.94 -2.43 -8.70
CA SER A 54 -5.21 -1.27 -9.54
C SER A 54 -6.69 -0.92 -9.59
N GLY A 55 -6.99 0.37 -9.56
CA GLY A 55 -8.35 0.93 -9.68
C GLY A 55 -9.26 0.70 -8.48
N ARG A 56 -8.81 0.01 -7.45
CA ARG A 56 -9.62 -0.27 -6.26
C ARG A 56 -9.73 0.93 -5.33
N ASP A 57 -10.73 0.89 -4.47
CA ASP A 57 -10.97 1.90 -3.45
C ASP A 57 -10.39 1.46 -2.10
N PHE A 58 -9.40 2.21 -1.64
CA PHE A 58 -8.71 2.09 -0.36
C PHE A 58 -8.71 3.45 0.37
N THR A 59 -9.73 4.25 0.15
CA THR A 59 -9.88 5.53 0.86
C THR A 59 -9.90 5.30 2.37
N ASN A 60 -9.11 6.05 3.14
CA ASN A 60 -8.95 5.91 4.60
C ASN A 60 -8.44 4.53 5.08
N THR A 61 -7.91 3.68 4.20
CA THR A 61 -7.39 2.36 4.58
C THR A 61 -6.07 2.50 5.35
N ASP A 62 -5.89 1.69 6.38
CA ASP A 62 -4.64 1.60 7.14
C ASP A 62 -3.71 0.54 6.53
N PHE A 63 -2.57 0.98 5.95
CA PHE A 63 -1.46 0.17 5.45
C PHE A 63 -0.21 0.35 6.31
N THR A 64 -0.35 0.78 7.58
CA THR A 64 0.80 0.96 8.47
C THR A 64 1.64 -0.31 8.52
N GLU A 65 2.96 -0.19 8.27
CA GLU A 65 3.90 -1.31 8.25
C GLU A 65 3.57 -2.43 7.23
N ALA A 66 2.60 -2.24 6.34
CA ALA A 66 2.28 -3.22 5.29
C ALA A 66 3.43 -3.41 4.31
N ARG A 67 3.52 -4.60 3.73
CA ARG A 67 4.44 -4.92 2.64
C ARG A 67 3.70 -4.82 1.30
N LEU A 68 4.18 -3.92 0.48
CA LEU A 68 3.62 -3.57 -0.82
C LEU A 68 4.73 -3.60 -1.91
N ASP A 69 5.77 -4.42 -1.71
CA ASP A 69 6.88 -4.56 -2.66
C ASP A 69 6.35 -4.93 -4.05
N SER A 70 6.65 -4.14 -5.07
CA SER A 70 6.21 -4.38 -6.46
C SER A 70 4.68 -4.50 -6.64
N THR A 71 3.90 -4.05 -5.69
CA THR A 71 2.43 -4.03 -5.78
C THR A 71 1.98 -3.02 -6.83
N LYS A 72 0.92 -3.34 -7.57
CA LYS A 72 0.28 -2.39 -8.49
C LYS A 72 -0.92 -1.74 -7.81
N LEU A 73 -0.89 -0.42 -7.72
CA LEU A 73 -1.93 0.45 -7.18
C LEU A 73 -2.31 1.54 -8.19
N ASP A 74 -2.14 1.24 -9.49
CA ASP A 74 -2.40 2.21 -10.55
C ASP A 74 -3.86 2.66 -10.53
N LYS A 75 -4.08 3.99 -10.55
CA LYS A 75 -5.42 4.60 -10.51
C LYS A 75 -6.26 4.22 -9.28
N ALA A 76 -5.66 3.63 -8.25
CA ALA A 76 -6.37 3.34 -7.01
C ALA A 76 -6.80 4.64 -6.30
N LYS A 77 -7.90 4.58 -5.56
CA LYS A 77 -8.32 5.65 -4.66
C LYS A 77 -7.67 5.39 -3.30
N LEU A 78 -6.79 6.27 -2.89
CA LEU A 78 -5.95 6.16 -1.70
C LEU A 78 -5.96 7.46 -0.87
N GLN A 79 -7.04 8.26 -1.03
CA GLN A 79 -7.20 9.49 -0.25
C GLN A 79 -7.21 9.16 1.26
N ASP A 80 -6.46 9.94 2.03
CA ASP A 80 -6.34 9.78 3.48
C ASP A 80 -5.83 8.39 3.93
N ALA A 81 -5.31 7.55 3.02
CA ALA A 81 -4.74 6.25 3.38
C ALA A 81 -3.46 6.41 4.20
N CYS A 82 -3.23 5.51 5.16
CA CYS A 82 -2.06 5.52 6.02
C CYS A 82 -1.03 4.50 5.53
N PHE A 83 0.13 4.97 5.04
CA PHE A 83 1.29 4.17 4.65
C PHE A 83 2.46 4.36 5.62
N GLN A 84 2.18 4.75 6.87
CA GLN A 84 3.24 5.01 7.84
C GLN A 84 4.11 3.75 8.00
N SER A 85 5.43 3.92 7.84
CA SER A 85 6.41 2.82 7.92
C SER A 85 6.18 1.66 6.92
N ALA A 86 5.28 1.80 5.96
CA ALA A 86 5.04 0.76 4.95
C ALA A 86 6.25 0.56 4.03
N LEU A 87 6.40 -0.66 3.50
CA LEU A 87 7.42 -1.04 2.54
C LEU A 87 6.78 -1.18 1.16
N LEU A 88 7.05 -0.23 0.26
CA LEU A 88 6.51 -0.24 -1.11
C LEU A 88 7.61 0.00 -2.17
N PRO A 89 8.80 -0.63 -2.04
CA PRO A 89 9.82 -0.47 -3.06
C PRO A 89 9.35 -1.02 -4.40
N ASN A 90 9.63 -0.27 -5.48
CA ASN A 90 9.23 -0.60 -6.85
C ASN A 90 7.71 -0.79 -7.05
N ALA A 91 6.87 -0.27 -6.17
CA ALA A 91 5.42 -0.28 -6.35
C ALA A 91 5.01 0.66 -7.48
N SER A 92 3.92 0.35 -8.17
CA SER A 92 3.32 1.21 -9.18
C SER A 92 2.09 1.91 -8.62
N LEU A 93 2.12 3.25 -8.58
CA LEU A 93 1.03 4.12 -8.10
C LEU A 93 0.63 5.13 -9.17
N ARG A 94 0.79 4.76 -10.45
CA ARG A 94 0.55 5.64 -11.60
C ARG A 94 -0.90 6.12 -11.62
N GLY A 95 -1.07 7.45 -11.63
CA GLY A 95 -2.40 8.06 -11.65
C GLY A 95 -3.25 7.80 -10.40
N ALA A 96 -2.68 7.25 -9.33
CA ALA A 96 -3.38 7.04 -8.07
C ALA A 96 -3.75 8.37 -7.40
N ASN A 97 -4.87 8.38 -6.69
CA ASN A 97 -5.26 9.51 -5.86
C ASN A 97 -4.80 9.29 -4.42
N LEU A 98 -3.69 9.93 -4.07
CA LEU A 98 -3.02 9.86 -2.76
C LEU A 98 -3.16 11.18 -1.98
N ALA A 99 -4.19 11.97 -2.28
CA ALA A 99 -4.39 13.22 -1.59
C ALA A 99 -4.50 12.99 -0.08
N TYR A 100 -3.72 13.75 0.70
CA TYR A 100 -3.62 13.68 2.17
C TYR A 100 -3.12 12.34 2.74
N ALA A 101 -2.64 11.41 1.91
CA ALA A 101 -2.08 10.14 2.38
C ALA A 101 -0.84 10.35 3.28
N ASN A 102 -0.68 9.47 4.27
CA ASN A 102 0.41 9.53 5.22
C ASN A 102 1.53 8.54 4.86
N PHE A 103 2.63 9.03 4.30
CA PHE A 103 3.84 8.25 3.96
C PHE A 103 5.00 8.46 4.95
N ARG A 104 4.73 8.94 6.17
CA ARG A 104 5.81 9.13 7.15
C ARG A 104 6.59 7.85 7.37
N TYR A 105 7.92 7.94 7.26
CA TYR A 105 8.84 6.81 7.45
C TYR A 105 8.68 5.67 6.44
N ALA A 106 7.83 5.78 5.44
CA ALA A 106 7.65 4.75 4.43
C ALA A 106 8.89 4.61 3.53
N ASN A 107 9.09 3.41 3.00
CA ASN A 107 10.10 3.17 1.98
C ASN A 107 9.41 3.00 0.61
N ALA A 108 9.43 4.06 -0.20
CA ALA A 108 8.91 4.10 -1.56
C ALA A 108 10.04 4.20 -2.61
N SER A 109 11.20 3.62 -2.31
CA SER A 109 12.34 3.65 -3.23
C SER A 109 12.01 2.94 -4.54
N GLY A 110 12.30 3.58 -5.68
CA GLY A 110 12.04 3.04 -7.01
C GLY A 110 10.56 2.99 -7.41
N SER A 111 9.64 3.46 -6.59
CA SER A 111 8.20 3.45 -6.91
C SER A 111 7.82 4.47 -7.97
N ASP A 112 6.78 4.17 -8.73
CA ASP A 112 6.29 5.01 -9.82
C ASP A 112 5.01 5.76 -9.42
N PHE A 113 5.14 7.06 -9.17
CA PHE A 113 4.06 8.00 -8.88
C PHE A 113 3.68 8.86 -10.11
N THR A 114 4.03 8.43 -11.32
CA THR A 114 3.74 9.19 -12.53
C THR A 114 2.25 9.54 -12.61
N ASN A 115 1.92 10.83 -12.78
CA ASN A 115 0.56 11.37 -12.82
C ASN A 115 -0.26 11.15 -11.53
N ALA A 116 0.32 10.74 -10.42
CA ALA A 116 -0.39 10.58 -9.14
C ALA A 116 -0.70 11.95 -8.51
N SER A 117 -1.78 12.00 -7.72
CA SER A 117 -2.08 13.16 -6.87
C SER A 117 -1.59 12.90 -5.46
N LEU A 118 -0.53 13.60 -5.04
CA LEU A 118 0.03 13.61 -3.68
C LEU A 118 -0.33 14.91 -2.94
N GLN A 119 -1.36 15.62 -3.37
CA GLN A 119 -1.77 16.89 -2.75
C GLN A 119 -1.96 16.73 -1.24
N GLY A 120 -1.28 17.55 -0.46
CA GLY A 120 -1.37 17.55 1.00
C GLY A 120 -0.79 16.31 1.69
N ALA A 121 -0.17 15.38 0.97
CA ALA A 121 0.41 14.17 1.53
C ALA A 121 1.56 14.47 2.52
N TYR A 122 1.74 13.59 3.50
CA TYR A 122 2.81 13.67 4.50
C TYR A 122 3.96 12.77 4.08
N LEU A 123 5.10 13.37 3.71
CA LEU A 123 6.29 12.67 3.21
C LEU A 123 7.49 12.74 4.19
N ASN A 124 7.28 13.18 5.43
CA ASN A 124 8.36 13.33 6.41
C ASN A 124 9.12 12.00 6.57
N ARG A 125 10.42 12.01 6.29
CA ARG A 125 11.31 10.84 6.34
C ARG A 125 10.89 9.68 5.41
N CYS A 126 10.06 9.93 4.39
CA CYS A 126 9.78 8.96 3.34
C CYS A 126 11.02 8.79 2.45
N GLN A 127 11.39 7.55 2.17
CA GLN A 127 12.48 7.24 1.26
C GLN A 127 11.94 7.20 -0.17
N LEU A 128 12.36 8.15 -1.02
CA LEU A 128 11.96 8.30 -2.42
C LEU A 128 13.13 8.11 -3.39
N ARG A 129 14.21 7.45 -2.96
CA ARG A 129 15.38 7.26 -3.82
C ARG A 129 14.99 6.50 -5.09
N GLY A 130 15.23 7.10 -6.26
CA GLY A 130 14.90 6.49 -7.55
C GLY A 130 13.39 6.44 -7.87
N ALA A 131 12.55 7.08 -7.07
CA ALA A 131 11.11 7.17 -7.36
C ALA A 131 10.84 8.06 -8.57
N HIS A 132 9.85 7.70 -9.38
CA HIS A 132 9.40 8.46 -10.55
C HIS A 132 8.21 9.35 -10.16
N LEU A 133 8.36 10.66 -10.32
CA LEU A 133 7.35 11.67 -9.94
C LEU A 133 6.90 12.51 -11.14
N LEU A 134 7.04 11.99 -12.37
CA LEU A 134 6.67 12.73 -13.58
C LEU A 134 5.18 13.14 -13.53
N ASN A 135 4.91 14.43 -13.65
CA ASN A 135 3.57 15.03 -13.58
C ASN A 135 2.80 14.74 -12.28
N ALA A 136 3.45 14.30 -11.22
CA ALA A 136 2.79 14.12 -9.93
C ALA A 136 2.38 15.49 -9.35
N ASN A 137 1.18 15.58 -8.78
CA ASN A 137 0.75 16.76 -8.05
C ASN A 137 1.31 16.73 -6.62
N LEU A 138 2.29 17.58 -6.33
CA LEU A 138 2.97 17.70 -5.04
C LEU A 138 2.55 18.97 -4.27
N GLN A 139 1.42 19.58 -4.60
CA GLN A 139 0.97 20.79 -3.91
C GLN A 139 0.70 20.50 -2.44
N GLN A 140 1.13 21.43 -1.57
CA GLN A 140 0.88 21.38 -0.12
C GLN A 140 1.43 20.12 0.59
N ILE A 141 2.37 19.39 0.00
CA ILE A 141 3.02 18.28 0.71
C ILE A 141 3.67 18.74 2.00
N LYS A 142 3.76 17.84 2.98
CA LYS A 142 4.44 18.05 4.26
C LYS A 142 5.64 17.11 4.32
N ALA A 143 6.85 17.67 4.21
CA ALA A 143 8.12 16.94 4.13
C ALA A 143 9.06 17.35 5.30
#